data_7051e03fe851998df2c6b47975933469
#
_entry.id   7051e03fe851998df2c6b47975933469
#
_cell.length_a   1.000
_cell.length_b   1.000
_cell.length_c   1.000
_cell.angle_alpha   90.00
_cell.angle_beta   90.00
_cell.angle_gamma   90.00
#
_symmetry.space_group_name_H-M   'P 1'
#
loop_
_entity.id
_entity.type
_entity.pdbx_description
1 polymer ?
#
loop_
_entity_poly.entity_id
_entity_poly.type
_entity_poly.pdbx_seq_one_letter_code
_entity_poly.pdbx_strand_id
1 'polypeptide(L)'
;MTIKDKIQDLLGQVADLQATNAEQLEALRIKYLSKKGLVTELFNEFREVPKEEKREIGQALNALRQAYEARINELREVVEASGAKAAAEELDLTRTPDPIALGTRHPLSLVREQIIDIFERVGFTVAEGPEVEDDKHVYSLLNFAPEHPARDMQDTFFIEKEPGVQKPSDILLRSHTSSVQTRVMLSQEPPIRVLCPGRVYRNEAISARAHCFFHQVEGLYIDKNVSFADLREVLLYFAKEMFGPETQIRLRPSYFPFTEPSAEMDISCDLCGGKGCSFCKGTGWVEILGCGMVDPNVLESCGIDSKVYTGYAFGLGVERITNLKYRVKDLRLFSENDVRFLQQFEGC
;
A
#
# COMPACT_ATOMS: atom_id res chain seq x y z
N MET A 1 -36.68 -70.41 28.38
CA MET A 1 -35.35 -69.81 28.42
C MET A 1 -35.28 -68.95 29.66
N THR A 2 -34.37 -69.28 30.56
CA THR A 2 -34.23 -68.52 31.81
C THR A 2 -33.59 -67.16 31.51
N ILE A 3 -33.74 -66.19 32.43
CA ILE A 3 -33.13 -64.88 32.26
C ILE A 3 -31.60 -64.96 32.13
N LYS A 4 -30.96 -66.00 32.81
CA LYS A 4 -29.55 -66.29 32.70
C LYS A 4 -29.15 -66.73 31.28
N ASP A 5 -29.97 -67.58 30.65
CA ASP A 5 -29.71 -68.04 29.27
C ASP A 5 -29.77 -66.89 28.28
N LYS A 6 -30.74 -65.97 28.45
CA LYS A 6 -30.87 -64.78 27.60
C LYS A 6 -29.66 -63.83 27.74
N ILE A 7 -29.14 -63.64 28.97
CA ILE A 7 -27.96 -62.82 29.23
C ILE A 7 -26.71 -63.39 28.54
N GLN A 8 -26.57 -64.77 28.69
CA GLN A 8 -25.40 -65.43 28.09
C GLN A 8 -25.43 -65.44 26.59
N ASP A 9 -26.58 -65.57 25.96
CA ASP A 9 -26.76 -65.49 24.54
C ASP A 9 -26.44 -64.04 23.99
N LEU A 10 -26.96 -63.03 24.68
CA LEU A 10 -26.67 -61.65 24.33
C LEU A 10 -25.19 -61.26 24.54
N LEU A 11 -24.52 -61.77 25.57
CA LEU A 11 -23.08 -61.56 25.76
C LEU A 11 -22.26 -62.18 24.62
N GLY A 12 -22.66 -63.35 24.11
CA GLY A 12 -22.04 -63.96 22.93
C GLY A 12 -22.14 -63.11 21.67
N GLN A 13 -23.24 -62.36 21.52
CA GLN A 13 -23.49 -61.53 20.33
C GLN A 13 -22.71 -60.20 20.34
N VAL A 14 -22.17 -59.75 21.49
CA VAL A 14 -21.46 -58.47 21.60
C VAL A 14 -20.24 -58.39 20.66
N ALA A 15 -19.46 -59.49 20.55
CA ALA A 15 -18.26 -59.55 19.73
C ALA A 15 -18.54 -59.45 18.21
N ASP A 16 -19.72 -59.93 17.80
CA ASP A 16 -20.12 -59.96 16.38
C ASP A 16 -20.74 -58.65 15.88
N LEU A 17 -20.89 -57.66 16.75
CA LEU A 17 -21.41 -56.35 16.37
C LEU A 17 -20.44 -55.66 15.45
N GLN A 18 -20.94 -55.22 14.28
CA GLN A 18 -20.20 -54.46 13.30
C GLN A 18 -21.02 -53.23 12.85
N ALA A 19 -20.36 -52.11 12.61
CA ALA A 19 -20.94 -50.90 12.01
C ALA A 19 -19.90 -50.26 11.09
N THR A 20 -20.31 -49.96 9.89
CA THR A 20 -19.45 -49.32 8.88
C THR A 20 -19.77 -47.84 8.71
N ASN A 21 -20.89 -47.35 9.22
CA ASN A 21 -21.31 -45.96 9.17
C ASN A 21 -22.10 -45.54 10.43
N ALA A 22 -22.33 -44.23 10.56
CA ALA A 22 -23.01 -43.66 11.73
C ALA A 22 -24.47 -44.12 11.86
N GLU A 23 -25.19 -44.41 10.77
CA GLU A 23 -26.57 -44.88 10.81
C GLU A 23 -26.65 -46.31 11.40
N GLN A 24 -25.76 -47.18 10.97
CA GLN A 24 -25.68 -48.56 11.51
C GLN A 24 -25.31 -48.57 13.00
N LEU A 25 -24.36 -47.69 13.39
CA LEU A 25 -23.94 -47.51 14.78
C LEU A 25 -25.13 -47.07 15.66
N GLU A 26 -25.89 -46.08 15.21
CA GLU A 26 -27.07 -45.59 15.92
C GLU A 26 -28.19 -46.64 15.98
N ALA A 27 -28.39 -47.41 14.90
CA ALA A 27 -29.34 -48.52 14.89
C ALA A 27 -28.99 -49.61 15.94
N LEU A 28 -27.68 -49.94 16.08
CA LEU A 28 -27.21 -50.86 17.12
C LEU A 28 -27.46 -50.29 18.53
N ARG A 29 -27.14 -49.01 18.75
CA ARG A 29 -27.39 -48.34 20.04
C ARG A 29 -28.88 -48.37 20.40
N ILE A 30 -29.77 -48.11 19.47
CA ILE A 30 -31.22 -48.14 19.68
C ILE A 30 -31.70 -49.54 19.97
N LYS A 31 -31.24 -50.54 19.21
CA LYS A 31 -31.65 -51.94 19.37
C LYS A 31 -31.30 -52.52 20.73
N TYR A 32 -30.13 -52.18 21.26
CA TYR A 32 -29.65 -52.84 22.51
C TYR A 32 -29.74 -51.94 23.75
N LEU A 33 -29.47 -50.64 23.65
CA LEU A 33 -29.29 -49.76 24.84
C LEU A 33 -30.39 -48.69 24.99
N SER A 34 -31.35 -48.59 24.09
CA SER A 34 -32.45 -47.62 24.21
C SER A 34 -33.43 -48.00 25.35
N LYS A 35 -34.36 -47.08 25.64
CA LYS A 35 -35.44 -47.34 26.65
C LYS A 35 -36.29 -48.57 26.33
N LYS A 36 -36.38 -48.98 25.08
CA LYS A 36 -37.06 -50.18 24.56
C LYS A 36 -36.07 -51.21 24.01
N GLY A 37 -34.80 -51.09 24.34
CA GLY A 37 -33.74 -51.96 23.84
C GLY A 37 -33.67 -53.26 24.62
N LEU A 38 -33.14 -54.31 23.98
CA LEU A 38 -33.07 -55.65 24.50
C LEU A 38 -32.43 -55.75 25.91
N VAL A 39 -31.38 -55.00 26.17
CA VAL A 39 -30.73 -54.94 27.47
C VAL A 39 -31.67 -54.31 28.51
N THR A 40 -32.40 -53.27 28.14
CA THR A 40 -33.33 -52.58 29.05
C THR A 40 -34.55 -53.44 29.37
N GLU A 41 -35.02 -54.23 28.41
CA GLU A 41 -36.12 -55.23 28.64
C GLU A 41 -35.72 -56.26 29.67
N LEU A 42 -34.51 -56.78 29.62
CA LEU A 42 -33.99 -57.69 30.62
C LEU A 42 -33.91 -57.04 32.00
N PHE A 43 -33.61 -55.76 32.12
CA PHE A 43 -33.68 -55.08 33.43
C PHE A 43 -35.12 -54.89 33.90
N ASN A 44 -36.14 -54.91 33.06
CA ASN A 44 -37.54 -54.94 33.49
C ASN A 44 -37.94 -56.35 33.98
N GLU A 45 -37.57 -57.43 33.26
CA GLU A 45 -37.78 -58.78 33.66
C GLU A 45 -37.08 -59.10 35.01
N PHE A 46 -35.94 -58.52 35.28
CA PHE A 46 -35.19 -58.68 36.56
C PHE A 46 -36.00 -58.25 37.76
N ARG A 47 -37.00 -57.41 37.66
CA ARG A 47 -37.87 -57.03 38.79
C ARG A 47 -38.65 -58.20 39.37
N GLU A 48 -38.97 -59.16 38.54
CA GLU A 48 -39.77 -60.35 38.90
C GLU A 48 -38.94 -61.54 39.45
N VAL A 49 -37.60 -61.40 39.43
CA VAL A 49 -36.68 -62.50 39.90
C VAL A 49 -36.71 -62.64 41.41
N PRO A 50 -36.69 -63.94 41.92
CA PRO A 50 -36.62 -64.24 43.35
C PRO A 50 -35.41 -63.62 44.08
N LYS A 51 -35.59 -63.26 45.36
CA LYS A 51 -34.56 -62.54 46.15
C LYS A 51 -33.21 -63.26 46.21
N GLU A 52 -33.20 -64.54 46.15
CA GLU A 52 -32.02 -65.42 46.27
C GLU A 52 -31.10 -65.30 45.04
N GLU A 53 -31.65 -65.11 43.87
CA GLU A 53 -30.89 -65.00 42.60
C GLU A 53 -30.61 -63.54 42.14
N LYS A 54 -31.22 -62.54 42.81
CA LYS A 54 -31.13 -61.15 42.42
C LYS A 54 -29.67 -60.59 42.33
N ARG A 55 -28.84 -61.03 43.28
CA ARG A 55 -27.45 -60.58 43.36
C ARG A 55 -26.62 -61.02 42.13
N GLU A 56 -26.74 -62.28 41.78
CA GLU A 56 -25.98 -62.86 40.66
C GLU A 56 -26.47 -62.40 39.34
N ILE A 57 -27.78 -62.35 39.10
CA ILE A 57 -28.39 -61.86 37.85
C ILE A 57 -28.18 -60.38 37.72
N GLY A 58 -28.23 -59.57 38.77
CA GLY A 58 -27.95 -58.15 38.75
C GLY A 58 -26.50 -57.80 38.32
N GLN A 59 -25.53 -58.58 38.80
CA GLN A 59 -24.13 -58.46 38.38
C GLN A 59 -23.97 -58.83 36.90
N ALA A 60 -24.59 -59.91 36.45
CA ALA A 60 -24.54 -60.29 35.01
C ALA A 60 -25.20 -59.31 34.06
N LEU A 61 -26.32 -58.69 34.45
CA LEU A 61 -26.98 -57.64 33.68
C LEU A 61 -26.15 -56.39 33.60
N ASN A 62 -25.50 -56.00 34.70
CA ASN A 62 -24.60 -54.83 34.65
C ASN A 62 -23.35 -55.07 33.74
N ALA A 63 -22.78 -56.33 33.85
CA ALA A 63 -21.68 -56.71 32.95
C ALA A 63 -22.11 -56.72 31.47
N LEU A 64 -23.33 -57.23 31.17
CA LEU A 64 -23.90 -57.18 29.81
C LEU A 64 -24.03 -55.78 29.31
N ARG A 65 -24.59 -54.91 30.12
CA ARG A 65 -24.73 -53.47 29.73
C ARG A 65 -23.40 -52.81 29.45
N GLN A 66 -22.42 -52.98 30.31
CA GLN A 66 -21.08 -52.46 30.16
C GLN A 66 -20.39 -52.99 28.89
N ALA A 67 -20.57 -54.29 28.58
CA ALA A 67 -20.01 -54.90 27.39
C ALA A 67 -20.58 -54.27 26.09
N TYR A 68 -21.91 -54.03 26.03
CA TYR A 68 -22.52 -53.36 24.91
C TYR A 68 -22.09 -51.89 24.79
N GLU A 69 -22.04 -51.16 25.93
CA GLU A 69 -21.57 -49.76 25.94
C GLU A 69 -20.10 -49.63 25.45
N ALA A 70 -19.22 -50.51 25.92
CA ALA A 70 -17.82 -50.56 25.51
C ALA A 70 -17.70 -50.85 24.01
N ARG A 71 -18.42 -51.87 23.51
CA ARG A 71 -18.38 -52.28 22.10
C ARG A 71 -18.90 -51.19 21.14
N ILE A 72 -19.97 -50.51 21.52
CA ILE A 72 -20.52 -49.41 20.74
C ILE A 72 -19.54 -48.20 20.68
N ASN A 73 -18.84 -47.92 21.78
CA ASN A 73 -17.83 -46.86 21.80
C ASN A 73 -16.61 -47.23 20.94
N GLU A 74 -16.12 -48.46 20.98
CA GLU A 74 -15.06 -48.92 20.07
C GLU A 74 -15.47 -48.76 18.60
N LEU A 75 -16.69 -49.23 18.25
CA LEU A 75 -17.19 -49.07 16.89
C LEU A 75 -17.36 -47.58 16.46
N ARG A 76 -17.68 -46.69 17.40
CA ARG A 76 -17.76 -45.26 17.17
C ARG A 76 -16.40 -44.70 16.79
N GLU A 77 -15.36 -45.02 17.53
CA GLU A 77 -13.99 -44.55 17.22
C GLU A 77 -13.54 -45.03 15.82
N VAL A 78 -13.86 -46.26 15.46
CA VAL A 78 -13.54 -46.82 14.13
C VAL A 78 -14.29 -46.11 13.02
N VAL A 79 -15.58 -45.84 13.21
CA VAL A 79 -16.43 -45.14 12.22
C VAL A 79 -15.96 -43.67 12.06
N GLU A 80 -15.66 -42.97 13.16
CA GLU A 80 -15.14 -41.60 13.14
C GLU A 80 -13.77 -41.53 12.47
N ALA A 81 -12.86 -42.45 12.76
CA ALA A 81 -11.55 -42.52 12.14
C ALA A 81 -11.63 -42.79 10.62
N SER A 82 -12.52 -43.67 10.20
CA SER A 82 -12.73 -43.96 8.76
C SER A 82 -13.40 -42.80 8.03
N GLY A 83 -14.35 -42.10 8.65
CA GLY A 83 -14.97 -40.92 8.10
C GLY A 83 -14.00 -39.76 7.94
N ALA A 84 -13.12 -39.52 8.91
CA ALA A 84 -12.08 -38.51 8.83
C ALA A 84 -11.05 -38.81 7.73
N LYS A 85 -10.70 -40.10 7.55
CA LYS A 85 -9.78 -40.53 6.50
C LYS A 85 -10.40 -40.37 5.09
N ALA A 86 -11.68 -40.71 4.92
CA ALA A 86 -12.39 -40.52 3.66
C ALA A 86 -12.49 -39.00 3.28
N ALA A 87 -12.79 -38.15 4.27
CA ALA A 87 -12.85 -36.72 4.05
C ALA A 87 -11.46 -36.11 3.69
N ALA A 88 -10.37 -36.67 4.24
CA ALA A 88 -9.01 -36.25 3.91
C ALA A 88 -8.58 -36.73 2.49
N GLU A 89 -9.10 -37.86 2.03
CA GLU A 89 -8.83 -38.37 0.68
C GLU A 89 -9.59 -37.59 -0.42
N GLU A 90 -10.72 -36.96 -0.10
CA GLU A 90 -11.46 -36.08 -1.01
C GLU A 90 -10.83 -34.70 -1.18
N LEU A 91 -9.94 -34.29 -0.30
CA LEU A 91 -9.29 -32.99 -0.36
C LEU A 91 -8.13 -33.03 -1.37
N ASP A 92 -8.35 -32.49 -2.55
CA ASP A 92 -7.30 -32.34 -3.56
C ASP A 92 -6.35 -31.18 -3.19
N LEU A 93 -5.27 -31.52 -2.48
CA LEU A 93 -4.23 -30.56 -2.09
C LEU A 93 -3.34 -30.11 -3.24
N THR A 94 -3.50 -30.67 -4.46
CA THR A 94 -2.78 -30.23 -5.65
C THR A 94 -3.54 -29.13 -6.41
N ARG A 95 -4.79 -28.89 -6.04
CA ARG A 95 -5.59 -27.82 -6.62
C ARG A 95 -4.96 -26.46 -6.31
N THR A 96 -4.64 -25.70 -7.34
CA THR A 96 -4.17 -24.33 -7.16
C THR A 96 -5.27 -23.47 -6.52
N PRO A 97 -4.95 -22.65 -5.51
CA PRO A 97 -5.92 -21.71 -4.98
C PRO A 97 -6.35 -20.72 -6.07
N ASP A 98 -7.57 -20.22 -5.97
CA ASP A 98 -7.99 -19.13 -6.83
C ASP A 98 -7.03 -17.96 -6.64
N PRO A 99 -6.51 -17.37 -7.72
CA PRO A 99 -5.57 -16.27 -7.60
C PRO A 99 -6.24 -15.09 -6.90
N ILE A 100 -5.65 -14.66 -5.79
CA ILE A 100 -6.04 -13.39 -5.15
C ILE A 100 -5.55 -12.28 -6.07
N ALA A 101 -6.47 -11.48 -6.62
CA ALA A 101 -6.11 -10.31 -7.39
C ALA A 101 -5.32 -9.34 -6.50
N LEU A 102 -4.04 -9.17 -6.77
CA LEU A 102 -3.22 -8.17 -6.11
C LEU A 102 -3.63 -6.79 -6.62
N GLY A 103 -3.79 -5.84 -5.70
CA GLY A 103 -3.97 -4.45 -6.07
C GLY A 103 -2.70 -3.88 -6.70
N THR A 104 -2.84 -2.74 -7.39
CA THR A 104 -1.72 -2.00 -7.97
C THR A 104 -1.47 -0.73 -7.17
N ARG A 105 -0.20 -0.30 -7.11
CA ARG A 105 0.16 1.02 -6.61
C ARG A 105 0.06 2.02 -7.78
N HIS A 106 -0.43 3.21 -7.49
CA HIS A 106 -0.53 4.25 -8.51
C HIS A 106 0.88 4.63 -9.03
N PRO A 107 1.11 4.74 -10.36
CA PRO A 107 2.44 5.00 -10.92
C PRO A 107 3.09 6.29 -10.41
N LEU A 108 2.31 7.35 -10.12
CA LEU A 108 2.85 8.56 -9.49
C LEU A 108 3.39 8.29 -8.08
N SER A 109 2.73 7.42 -7.30
CA SER A 109 3.21 7.06 -5.96
C SER A 109 4.53 6.29 -6.03
N LEU A 110 4.64 5.34 -6.97
CA LEU A 110 5.86 4.58 -7.20
C LEU A 110 7.04 5.49 -7.57
N VAL A 111 6.82 6.41 -8.51
CA VAL A 111 7.87 7.33 -8.96
C VAL A 111 8.23 8.35 -7.87
N ARG A 112 7.23 8.89 -7.14
CA ARG A 112 7.48 9.80 -6.02
C ARG A 112 8.34 9.14 -4.94
N GLU A 113 8.02 7.93 -4.54
CA GLU A 113 8.83 7.18 -3.56
C GLU A 113 10.24 6.94 -4.09
N GLN A 114 10.39 6.52 -5.33
CA GLN A 114 11.71 6.32 -5.91
C GLN A 114 12.54 7.61 -5.94
N ILE A 115 11.92 8.77 -6.24
CA ILE A 115 12.60 10.07 -6.16
C ILE A 115 13.07 10.35 -4.75
N ILE A 116 12.20 10.15 -3.75
CA ILE A 116 12.52 10.37 -2.34
C ILE A 116 13.67 9.45 -1.91
N ASP A 117 13.58 8.15 -2.18
CA ASP A 117 14.61 7.15 -1.82
C ASP A 117 15.99 7.50 -2.39
N ILE A 118 16.05 8.00 -3.63
CA ILE A 118 17.32 8.41 -4.26
C ILE A 118 17.96 9.57 -3.48
N PHE A 119 17.19 10.59 -3.13
CA PHE A 119 17.73 11.75 -2.43
C PHE A 119 17.97 11.49 -0.93
N GLU A 120 17.19 10.62 -0.28
CA GLU A 120 17.45 10.22 1.11
C GLU A 120 18.82 9.54 1.27
N ARG A 121 19.25 8.75 0.27
CA ARG A 121 20.59 8.14 0.27
C ARG A 121 21.73 9.15 0.28
N VAL A 122 21.48 10.37 -0.18
CA VAL A 122 22.46 11.46 -0.14
C VAL A 122 22.16 12.49 0.95
N GLY A 123 21.31 12.11 1.92
CA GLY A 123 21.13 12.82 3.19
C GLY A 123 20.01 13.87 3.20
N PHE A 124 19.10 13.85 2.23
CA PHE A 124 17.89 14.67 2.31
C PHE A 124 16.87 14.03 3.25
N THR A 125 16.07 14.86 3.91
CA THR A 125 14.92 14.46 4.74
C THR A 125 13.65 15.05 4.17
N VAL A 126 12.51 14.38 4.36
CA VAL A 126 11.22 14.86 3.84
C VAL A 126 10.63 15.92 4.78
N ALA A 127 10.18 17.04 4.21
CA ALA A 127 9.41 18.06 4.89
C ALA A 127 8.07 18.26 4.16
N GLU A 128 6.99 18.29 4.91
CA GLU A 128 5.63 18.48 4.39
C GLU A 128 5.07 19.85 4.81
N GLY A 129 4.13 20.37 4.02
CA GLY A 129 3.46 21.63 4.30
C GLY A 129 2.04 21.67 3.70
N PRO A 130 1.25 22.69 4.06
CA PRO A 130 -0.15 22.80 3.66
C PRO A 130 -0.30 23.06 2.16
N GLU A 131 -1.40 22.56 1.57
CA GLU A 131 -1.80 22.85 0.18
C GLU A 131 -2.46 24.22 0.07
N VAL A 132 -3.18 24.62 1.11
CA VAL A 132 -3.77 25.98 1.24
C VAL A 132 -2.74 26.87 1.93
N GLU A 133 -2.30 27.87 1.24
CA GLU A 133 -1.18 28.72 1.64
C GLU A 133 -1.53 30.20 1.58
N ASP A 134 -0.67 31.03 2.12
CA ASP A 134 -0.74 32.48 1.95
C ASP A 134 0.26 33.00 0.89
N ASP A 135 -0.03 34.19 0.36
CA ASP A 135 0.82 34.88 -0.61
C ASP A 135 2.26 35.07 -0.12
N LYS A 136 2.45 35.26 1.20
CA LYS A 136 3.76 35.48 1.77
C LYS A 136 4.70 34.30 1.53
N HIS A 137 4.23 33.08 1.81
CA HIS A 137 5.06 31.86 1.67
C HIS A 137 5.19 31.40 0.23
N VAL A 138 4.16 31.64 -0.62
CA VAL A 138 4.19 31.20 -2.02
C VAL A 138 4.99 32.16 -2.89
N TYR A 139 4.94 33.46 -2.61
CA TYR A 139 5.52 34.47 -3.50
C TYR A 139 6.47 35.44 -2.82
N SER A 140 6.03 36.15 -1.76
CA SER A 140 6.78 37.27 -1.23
C SER A 140 8.14 36.88 -0.67
N LEU A 141 8.24 35.77 0.08
CA LEU A 141 9.51 35.24 0.62
C LEU A 141 10.40 34.62 -0.45
N LEU A 142 9.85 34.32 -1.63
CA LEU A 142 10.55 33.74 -2.78
C LEU A 142 10.96 34.78 -3.83
N ASN A 143 11.05 36.04 -3.44
CA ASN A 143 11.53 37.13 -4.28
C ASN A 143 10.67 37.42 -5.52
N PHE A 144 9.38 37.03 -5.50
CA PHE A 144 8.45 37.40 -6.55
C PHE A 144 8.04 38.88 -6.44
N ALA A 145 8.16 39.62 -7.50
CA ALA A 145 7.67 41.01 -7.58
C ALA A 145 6.14 41.05 -7.35
N PRO A 146 5.61 42.18 -6.81
CA PRO A 146 4.15 42.31 -6.60
C PRO A 146 3.32 42.15 -7.86
N GLU A 147 3.84 42.61 -9.01
CA GLU A 147 3.19 42.55 -10.32
C GLU A 147 3.61 41.33 -11.15
N HIS A 148 4.23 40.34 -10.56
CA HIS A 148 4.68 39.15 -11.28
C HIS A 148 3.48 38.37 -11.86
N PRO A 149 3.50 37.95 -13.15
CA PRO A 149 2.36 37.27 -13.78
C PRO A 149 1.87 36.03 -13.06
N ALA A 150 2.76 35.26 -12.39
CA ALA A 150 2.39 34.08 -11.62
C ALA A 150 1.42 34.38 -10.46
N ARG A 151 1.33 35.64 -10.00
CA ARG A 151 0.36 36.12 -9.02
C ARG A 151 -1.01 36.45 -9.61
N ASP A 152 -1.17 36.37 -10.94
CA ASP A 152 -2.43 36.65 -11.59
C ASP A 152 -3.45 35.52 -11.30
N MET A 153 -4.72 35.86 -11.19
CA MET A 153 -5.86 34.94 -11.08
C MET A 153 -5.99 34.00 -12.28
N GLN A 154 -5.36 34.32 -13.42
CA GLN A 154 -5.31 33.43 -14.57
C GLN A 154 -4.44 32.19 -14.34
N ASP A 155 -3.41 32.29 -13.48
CA ASP A 155 -2.47 31.21 -13.24
C ASP A 155 -2.60 30.57 -11.84
N THR A 156 -3.26 31.26 -10.91
CA THR A 156 -3.37 30.86 -9.49
C THR A 156 -4.80 30.74 -9.03
N PHE A 157 -5.11 29.70 -8.25
CA PHE A 157 -6.40 29.55 -7.58
C PHE A 157 -6.38 30.25 -6.22
N PHE A 158 -7.09 31.36 -6.11
CA PHE A 158 -7.29 32.05 -4.86
C PHE A 158 -8.56 31.56 -4.16
N ILE A 159 -8.53 31.49 -2.82
CA ILE A 159 -9.70 31.14 -2.00
C ILE A 159 -10.45 32.42 -1.68
N GLU A 160 -11.72 32.49 -2.06
CA GLU A 160 -12.59 33.63 -1.79
C GLU A 160 -12.90 33.69 -0.29
N LYS A 161 -12.59 34.82 0.35
CA LYS A 161 -12.90 35.04 1.78
C LYS A 161 -14.38 35.37 2.03
N GLU A 162 -14.99 36.13 1.10
CA GLU A 162 -16.39 36.56 1.18
C GLU A 162 -17.03 36.47 -0.20
N PRO A 163 -18.18 35.80 -0.38
CA PRO A 163 -18.87 35.74 -1.66
C PRO A 163 -19.16 37.11 -2.24
N GLY A 164 -18.73 37.33 -3.50
CA GLY A 164 -18.99 38.58 -4.25
C GLY A 164 -17.95 39.69 -4.04
N VAL A 165 -16.91 39.49 -3.24
CA VAL A 165 -15.81 40.48 -3.11
C VAL A 165 -14.73 40.18 -4.16
N GLN A 166 -14.58 41.06 -5.14
CA GLN A 166 -13.61 40.93 -6.25
C GLN A 166 -12.16 41.28 -5.88
N LYS A 167 -11.77 41.28 -4.61
CA LYS A 167 -10.39 41.43 -4.21
C LYS A 167 -9.71 40.09 -4.11
N PRO A 168 -8.52 39.90 -4.71
CA PRO A 168 -7.74 38.68 -4.50
C PRO A 168 -7.57 38.39 -3.01
N SER A 169 -7.86 37.18 -2.61
CA SER A 169 -7.57 36.73 -1.25
C SER A 169 -6.06 36.57 -1.13
N ASP A 170 -5.52 36.82 0.08
CA ASP A 170 -4.12 36.47 0.37
C ASP A 170 -3.94 34.95 0.56
N ILE A 171 -5.03 34.19 0.52
CA ILE A 171 -5.06 32.73 0.68
C ILE A 171 -5.31 32.08 -0.67
N LEU A 172 -4.49 31.11 -1.01
CA LEU A 172 -4.47 30.46 -2.33
C LEU A 172 -4.12 28.96 -2.21
N LEU A 173 -4.35 28.24 -3.29
CA LEU A 173 -3.77 26.90 -3.46
C LEU A 173 -2.35 27.05 -3.99
N ARG A 174 -1.37 26.44 -3.33
CA ARG A 174 0.05 26.57 -3.71
C ARG A 174 0.30 26.15 -5.15
N SER A 175 1.01 26.99 -5.90
CA SER A 175 1.39 26.74 -7.30
C SER A 175 2.68 25.93 -7.46
N HIS A 176 3.44 25.78 -6.37
CA HIS A 176 4.68 25.00 -6.24
C HIS A 176 4.90 24.60 -4.78
N THR A 177 5.81 23.67 -4.54
CA THR A 177 6.13 23.21 -3.18
C THR A 177 7.22 24.03 -2.51
N SER A 178 7.75 25.07 -3.15
CA SER A 178 8.74 26.01 -2.58
C SER A 178 8.21 26.73 -1.33
N SER A 179 6.89 26.84 -1.16
CA SER A 179 6.30 27.36 0.09
C SER A 179 6.67 26.53 1.32
N VAL A 180 6.89 25.22 1.13
CA VAL A 180 7.40 24.36 2.21
C VAL A 180 8.86 24.69 2.51
N GLN A 181 9.67 25.01 1.50
CA GLN A 181 11.06 25.43 1.68
C GLN A 181 11.13 26.72 2.53
N THR A 182 10.28 27.71 2.26
CA THR A 182 10.23 28.95 3.06
C THR A 182 9.83 28.67 4.51
N ARG A 183 8.88 27.78 4.75
CA ARG A 183 8.51 27.36 6.11
C ARG A 183 9.64 26.68 6.86
N VAL A 184 10.39 25.82 6.18
CA VAL A 184 11.58 25.16 6.74
C VAL A 184 12.64 26.19 7.09
N MET A 185 12.99 27.11 6.18
CA MET A 185 13.97 28.18 6.40
C MET A 185 13.59 29.12 7.55
N LEU A 186 12.29 29.35 7.79
CA LEU A 186 11.81 30.17 8.91
C LEU A 186 11.81 29.42 10.25
N SER A 187 11.82 28.09 10.24
CA SER A 187 11.66 27.27 11.44
C SER A 187 12.95 26.65 12.00
N GLN A 188 14.01 26.61 11.20
CA GLN A 188 15.29 26.01 11.59
C GLN A 188 16.49 26.73 10.97
N GLU A 189 17.63 26.65 11.63
CA GLU A 189 18.90 27.19 11.15
C GLU A 189 19.63 26.19 10.22
N PRO A 190 20.47 26.66 9.30
CA PRO A 190 21.34 25.79 8.52
C PRO A 190 22.31 24.97 9.42
N PRO A 191 22.69 23.72 9.02
CA PRO A 191 22.47 23.16 7.70
C PRO A 191 21.05 22.65 7.46
N ILE A 192 20.47 22.98 6.31
CA ILE A 192 19.15 22.52 5.86
C ILE A 192 19.34 21.62 4.65
N ARG A 193 18.76 20.41 4.66
CA ARG A 193 18.77 19.52 3.51
C ARG A 193 17.45 18.75 3.46
N VAL A 194 16.50 19.27 2.69
CA VAL A 194 15.11 18.78 2.69
C VAL A 194 14.57 18.55 1.30
N LEU A 195 13.65 17.59 1.20
CA LEU A 195 12.75 17.38 0.08
C LEU A 195 11.35 17.84 0.48
N CYS A 196 10.68 18.52 -0.42
CA CYS A 196 9.34 19.03 -0.25
C CYS A 196 8.42 18.39 -1.30
N PRO A 197 7.95 17.14 -1.09
CA PRO A 197 6.98 16.52 -1.98
C PRO A 197 5.59 17.08 -1.72
N GLY A 198 4.79 17.22 -2.80
CA GLY A 198 3.40 17.63 -2.61
C GLY A 198 2.65 17.87 -3.89
N ARG A 199 1.32 17.98 -3.74
CA ARG A 199 0.43 18.41 -4.81
C ARG A 199 0.48 19.92 -4.94
N VAL A 200 0.41 20.38 -6.17
CA VAL A 200 0.42 21.82 -6.54
C VAL A 200 -0.69 22.09 -7.54
N TYR A 201 -1.09 23.34 -7.67
CA TYR A 201 -2.27 23.75 -8.41
C TYR A 201 -1.95 24.92 -9.33
N ARG A 202 -2.42 24.83 -10.57
CA ARG A 202 -2.32 25.91 -11.56
C ARG A 202 -3.62 26.03 -12.32
N ASN A 203 -4.07 27.24 -12.55
CA ASN A 203 -5.31 27.50 -13.28
C ASN A 203 -5.14 27.29 -14.78
N GLU A 204 -4.83 26.08 -15.18
CA GLU A 204 -4.59 25.67 -16.57
C GLU A 204 -5.74 24.80 -17.09
N ALA A 205 -6.05 24.93 -18.38
CA ALA A 205 -7.02 24.05 -19.04
C ALA A 205 -6.51 22.61 -19.10
N ILE A 206 -7.35 21.66 -18.65
CA ILE A 206 -7.01 20.24 -18.63
C ILE A 206 -6.84 19.72 -20.07
N SER A 207 -5.70 19.08 -20.33
CA SER A 207 -5.34 18.49 -21.63
C SER A 207 -4.43 17.29 -21.46
N ALA A 208 -4.04 16.65 -22.55
CA ALA A 208 -3.04 15.58 -22.50
C ALA A 208 -1.65 16.02 -21.97
N ARG A 209 -1.38 17.33 -21.89
CA ARG A 209 -0.07 17.89 -21.52
C ARG A 209 -0.09 18.84 -20.34
N ALA A 210 -1.26 19.28 -19.89
CA ALA A 210 -1.46 20.19 -18.77
C ALA A 210 -2.63 19.70 -17.92
N HIS A 211 -2.56 19.91 -16.60
CA HIS A 211 -3.63 19.63 -15.67
C HIS A 211 -3.70 20.72 -14.60
N CYS A 212 -4.89 20.96 -14.07
CA CYS A 212 -5.09 21.99 -13.04
C CYS A 212 -4.44 21.64 -11.69
N PHE A 213 -4.02 20.42 -11.48
CA PHE A 213 -3.16 19.98 -10.39
C PHE A 213 -2.14 18.94 -10.88
N PHE A 214 -0.99 18.91 -10.23
CA PHE A 214 0.04 17.90 -10.45
C PHE A 214 0.89 17.76 -9.20
N HIS A 215 1.91 16.88 -9.21
CA HIS A 215 2.75 16.62 -8.06
C HIS A 215 4.18 17.08 -8.35
N GLN A 216 4.76 17.76 -7.37
CA GLN A 216 6.17 18.16 -7.40
C GLN A 216 6.95 17.49 -6.26
N VAL A 217 8.23 17.29 -6.49
CA VAL A 217 9.23 17.09 -5.44
C VAL A 217 10.27 18.18 -5.64
N GLU A 218 10.44 19.04 -4.66
CA GLU A 218 11.48 20.04 -4.64
C GLU A 218 12.52 19.73 -3.58
N GLY A 219 13.77 20.04 -3.84
CA GLY A 219 14.87 19.89 -2.90
C GLY A 219 15.51 21.23 -2.58
N LEU A 220 15.88 21.40 -1.32
CA LEU A 220 16.61 22.55 -0.80
C LEU A 220 17.81 22.07 0.02
N TYR A 221 18.99 22.59 -0.29
CA TYR A 221 20.19 22.41 0.52
C TYR A 221 20.83 23.76 0.80
N ILE A 222 21.00 24.10 2.08
CA ILE A 222 21.65 25.31 2.55
C ILE A 222 22.71 24.92 3.57
N ASP A 223 23.93 25.34 3.36
CA ASP A 223 25.06 25.17 4.25
C ASP A 223 26.16 26.22 3.93
N LYS A 224 27.28 26.15 4.62
CA LYS A 224 28.43 26.97 4.29
C LYS A 224 29.13 26.48 3.03
N ASN A 225 29.48 27.41 2.13
CA ASN A 225 30.24 27.14 0.90
C ASN A 225 29.57 26.19 -0.08
N VAL A 226 28.25 26.07 -0.07
CA VAL A 226 27.51 25.30 -1.10
C VAL A 226 27.67 25.99 -2.45
N SER A 227 27.94 25.19 -3.50
CA SER A 227 28.26 25.68 -4.83
C SER A 227 27.34 25.10 -5.90
N PHE A 228 27.37 25.71 -7.09
CA PHE A 228 26.68 25.17 -8.27
C PHE A 228 27.24 23.80 -8.74
N ALA A 229 28.51 23.52 -8.39
CA ALA A 229 29.10 22.20 -8.65
C ALA A 229 28.44 21.12 -7.78
N ASP A 230 28.13 21.41 -6.53
CA ASP A 230 27.41 20.48 -5.63
C ASP A 230 26.00 20.20 -6.15
N LEU A 231 25.31 21.25 -6.63
CA LEU A 231 24.02 21.08 -7.30
C LEU A 231 24.13 20.14 -8.51
N ARG A 232 25.12 20.38 -9.38
CA ARG A 232 25.33 19.58 -10.59
C ARG A 232 25.59 18.11 -10.24
N GLU A 233 26.42 17.85 -9.23
CA GLU A 233 26.75 16.48 -8.81
C GLU A 233 25.53 15.73 -8.27
N VAL A 234 24.73 16.33 -7.39
CA VAL A 234 23.53 15.67 -6.86
C VAL A 234 22.49 15.42 -7.94
N LEU A 235 22.34 16.34 -8.91
CA LEU A 235 21.41 16.16 -10.03
C LEU A 235 21.91 15.10 -11.02
N LEU A 236 23.22 14.98 -11.25
CA LEU A 236 23.80 13.90 -12.06
C LEU A 236 23.60 12.53 -11.38
N TYR A 237 23.81 12.46 -10.06
CA TYR A 237 23.52 11.27 -9.29
C TYR A 237 22.04 10.85 -9.44
N PHE A 238 21.11 11.78 -9.22
CA PHE A 238 19.69 11.54 -9.41
C PHE A 238 19.36 11.03 -10.82
N ALA A 239 19.90 11.66 -11.86
CA ALA A 239 19.62 11.28 -13.23
C ALA A 239 20.09 9.86 -13.54
N LYS A 240 21.26 9.46 -13.05
CA LYS A 240 21.80 8.10 -13.23
C LYS A 240 21.02 7.04 -12.47
N GLU A 241 20.63 7.31 -11.23
CA GLU A 241 19.84 6.38 -10.43
C GLU A 241 18.41 6.20 -10.98
N MET A 242 17.81 7.29 -11.50
CA MET A 242 16.44 7.26 -12.01
C MET A 242 16.32 6.67 -13.43
N PHE A 243 17.27 7.00 -14.32
CA PHE A 243 17.19 6.69 -15.76
C PHE A 243 18.29 5.78 -16.28
N GLY A 244 19.24 5.41 -15.42
CA GLY A 244 20.35 4.50 -15.75
C GLY A 244 21.72 5.16 -15.83
N PRO A 245 22.81 4.36 -15.69
CA PRO A 245 24.18 4.86 -15.51
C PRO A 245 24.74 5.65 -16.70
N GLU A 246 24.23 5.39 -17.91
CA GLU A 246 24.67 6.08 -19.15
C GLU A 246 23.98 7.44 -19.35
N THR A 247 23.06 7.82 -18.48
CA THR A 247 22.33 9.07 -18.57
C THR A 247 23.27 10.26 -18.41
N GLN A 248 23.20 11.19 -19.36
CA GLN A 248 23.93 12.44 -19.34
C GLN A 248 22.98 13.58 -18.98
N ILE A 249 23.51 14.61 -18.33
CA ILE A 249 22.75 15.84 -18.02
C ILE A 249 23.32 17.02 -18.79
N ARG A 250 22.46 17.98 -19.07
CA ARG A 250 22.79 19.30 -19.61
C ARG A 250 22.04 20.35 -18.84
N LEU A 251 22.76 21.32 -18.30
CA LEU A 251 22.19 22.49 -17.63
C LEU A 251 22.14 23.65 -18.64
N ARG A 252 20.95 24.20 -18.86
CA ARG A 252 20.73 25.37 -19.72
C ARG A 252 20.39 26.55 -18.82
N PRO A 253 21.01 27.74 -19.04
CA PRO A 253 20.61 28.95 -18.31
C PRO A 253 19.10 29.21 -18.41
N SER A 254 18.50 29.59 -17.31
CA SER A 254 17.09 29.96 -17.19
C SER A 254 16.93 31.06 -16.15
N TYR A 255 15.71 31.48 -15.89
CA TYR A 255 15.41 32.50 -14.90
C TYR A 255 14.27 32.03 -13.98
N PHE A 256 14.51 32.10 -12.67
CA PHE A 256 13.48 31.92 -11.63
C PHE A 256 13.68 33.04 -10.60
N PRO A 257 12.60 33.66 -10.06
CA PRO A 257 12.75 34.76 -9.10
C PRO A 257 13.52 34.40 -7.82
N PHE A 258 13.51 33.13 -7.45
CA PHE A 258 14.06 32.60 -6.18
C PHE A 258 15.44 31.98 -6.32
N THR A 259 16.03 31.96 -7.52
CA THR A 259 17.38 31.40 -7.71
C THR A 259 18.24 32.27 -8.65
N GLU A 260 19.54 32.42 -8.36
CA GLU A 260 20.54 33.07 -9.18
C GLU A 260 21.94 32.48 -8.92
N PRO A 261 22.62 31.86 -9.89
CA PRO A 261 22.15 31.57 -11.24
C PRO A 261 21.09 30.48 -11.27
N SER A 262 20.19 30.56 -12.26
CA SER A 262 19.14 29.57 -12.51
C SER A 262 19.46 28.73 -13.74
N ALA A 263 18.99 27.48 -13.74
CA ALA A 263 19.12 26.58 -14.88
C ALA A 263 17.92 25.62 -14.99
N GLU A 264 17.67 25.19 -16.21
CA GLU A 264 16.84 24.02 -16.48
C GLU A 264 17.73 22.82 -16.79
N MET A 265 17.40 21.66 -16.26
CA MET A 265 18.15 20.44 -16.51
C MET A 265 17.44 19.55 -17.52
N ASP A 266 18.19 19.21 -18.56
CA ASP A 266 17.81 18.20 -19.54
C ASP A 266 18.61 16.91 -19.28
N ILE A 267 17.98 15.76 -19.58
CA ILE A 267 18.65 14.46 -19.67
C ILE A 267 18.78 14.02 -21.13
N SER A 268 19.80 13.20 -21.43
CA SER A 268 19.90 12.53 -22.73
C SER A 268 18.67 11.65 -22.96
N CYS A 269 18.06 11.75 -24.14
CA CYS A 269 16.88 10.95 -24.48
C CYS A 269 17.25 9.47 -24.57
N ASP A 270 16.69 8.65 -23.68
CA ASP A 270 16.90 7.21 -23.61
C ASP A 270 16.36 6.45 -24.83
N LEU A 271 15.26 6.94 -25.45
CA LEU A 271 14.65 6.32 -26.61
C LEU A 271 15.53 6.33 -27.86
N CYS A 272 16.35 7.36 -28.02
CA CYS A 272 17.20 7.50 -29.20
C CYS A 272 18.70 7.58 -28.88
N GLY A 273 19.08 7.38 -27.61
CA GLY A 273 20.48 7.50 -27.18
C GLY A 273 21.09 8.86 -27.51
N GLY A 274 20.31 9.95 -27.42
CA GLY A 274 20.76 11.31 -27.73
C GLY A 274 20.80 11.68 -29.23
N LYS A 275 20.43 10.77 -30.14
CA LYS A 275 20.50 10.99 -31.60
C LYS A 275 19.40 11.88 -32.17
N GLY A 276 18.33 12.11 -31.42
CA GLY A 276 17.15 12.83 -31.87
C GLY A 276 16.04 11.90 -32.40
N CYS A 277 14.82 12.07 -31.90
CA CYS A 277 13.64 11.32 -32.34
C CYS A 277 12.39 12.20 -32.21
N SER A 278 11.22 11.68 -32.60
CA SER A 278 9.94 12.39 -32.48
C SER A 278 9.57 12.74 -31.04
N PHE A 279 9.97 11.93 -30.08
CA PHE A 279 9.73 12.15 -28.66
C PHE A 279 10.50 13.36 -28.12
N CYS A 280 11.81 13.43 -28.35
CA CYS A 280 12.65 14.59 -27.99
C CYS A 280 12.62 15.71 -29.03
N LYS A 281 11.69 15.64 -29.99
CA LYS A 281 11.55 16.64 -31.09
C LYS A 281 12.85 16.90 -31.88
N GLY A 282 13.63 15.82 -32.09
CA GLY A 282 14.89 15.89 -32.85
C GLY A 282 16.09 16.41 -32.05
N THR A 283 15.92 16.87 -30.80
CA THR A 283 16.99 17.52 -30.02
C THR A 283 17.98 16.54 -29.38
N GLY A 284 17.56 15.27 -29.14
CA GLY A 284 18.31 14.30 -28.34
C GLY A 284 18.24 14.52 -26.83
N TRP A 285 17.54 15.56 -26.35
CA TRP A 285 17.46 15.98 -24.96
C TRP A 285 16.03 16.15 -24.50
N VAL A 286 15.77 15.90 -23.22
CA VAL A 286 14.45 16.04 -22.60
C VAL A 286 14.60 16.78 -21.27
N GLU A 287 13.95 17.93 -21.15
CA GLU A 287 13.89 18.71 -19.92
C GLU A 287 13.10 17.94 -18.84
N ILE A 288 13.64 17.92 -17.61
CA ILE A 288 13.01 17.21 -16.50
C ILE A 288 12.80 18.05 -15.24
N LEU A 289 13.59 19.11 -15.02
CA LEU A 289 13.49 19.94 -13.81
C LEU A 289 14.10 21.33 -14.00
N GLY A 290 13.68 22.26 -13.13
CA GLY A 290 14.34 23.54 -12.91
C GLY A 290 15.21 23.51 -11.65
N CYS A 291 16.29 24.27 -11.63
CA CYS A 291 17.23 24.33 -10.51
C CYS A 291 18.01 25.63 -10.46
N GLY A 292 18.72 25.90 -9.39
CA GLY A 292 19.61 27.04 -9.26
C GLY A 292 20.18 27.22 -7.86
N MET A 293 21.09 28.21 -7.73
CA MET A 293 21.52 28.65 -6.41
C MET A 293 20.44 29.52 -5.79
N VAL A 294 20.16 29.33 -4.50
CA VAL A 294 19.15 30.13 -3.78
C VAL A 294 19.56 31.60 -3.81
N ASP A 295 18.64 32.46 -4.24
CA ASP A 295 18.89 33.91 -4.27
C ASP A 295 19.19 34.44 -2.86
N PRO A 296 20.22 35.26 -2.66
CA PRO A 296 20.53 35.88 -1.36
C PRO A 296 19.33 36.60 -0.73
N ASN A 297 18.49 37.26 -1.51
CA ASN A 297 17.28 37.92 -0.99
C ASN A 297 16.28 36.91 -0.37
N VAL A 298 16.20 35.69 -0.90
CA VAL A 298 15.34 34.63 -0.34
C VAL A 298 15.88 34.17 1.01
N LEU A 299 17.21 33.97 1.13
CA LEU A 299 17.85 33.62 2.39
C LEU A 299 17.59 34.70 3.45
N GLU A 300 17.86 35.99 3.12
CA GLU A 300 17.66 37.11 4.03
C GLU A 300 16.20 37.33 4.41
N SER A 301 15.25 37.14 3.46
CA SER A 301 13.82 37.21 3.75
C SER A 301 13.35 36.13 4.71
N CYS A 302 14.06 35.00 4.76
CA CYS A 302 13.82 33.92 5.70
C CYS A 302 14.68 33.98 6.97
N GLY A 303 15.50 35.06 7.16
CA GLY A 303 16.32 35.27 8.36
C GLY A 303 17.66 34.54 8.33
N ILE A 304 18.11 34.04 7.20
CA ILE A 304 19.39 33.34 7.02
C ILE A 304 20.44 34.31 6.46
N ASP A 305 21.60 34.44 7.11
CA ASP A 305 22.69 35.33 6.67
C ASP A 305 23.31 34.82 5.36
N SER A 306 23.03 35.51 4.27
CA SER A 306 23.52 35.18 2.92
C SER A 306 25.03 35.38 2.72
N LYS A 307 25.70 36.05 3.68
CA LYS A 307 27.17 36.18 3.68
C LYS A 307 27.88 34.97 4.27
N VAL A 308 27.18 34.20 5.08
CA VAL A 308 27.67 32.99 5.75
C VAL A 308 27.25 31.73 5.04
N TYR A 309 25.99 31.70 4.57
CA TYR A 309 25.38 30.54 4.00
C TYR A 309 25.03 30.74 2.54
N THR A 310 25.20 29.67 1.78
CA THR A 310 24.77 29.57 0.39
C THR A 310 23.94 28.29 0.25
N GLY A 311 23.17 28.18 -0.82
CA GLY A 311 22.35 26.98 -1.02
C GLY A 311 21.96 26.79 -2.46
N TYR A 312 21.43 25.63 -2.74
CA TYR A 312 20.78 25.35 -4.02
C TYR A 312 19.39 24.78 -3.82
N ALA A 313 18.55 24.98 -4.83
CA ALA A 313 17.23 24.38 -4.93
C ALA A 313 17.01 23.76 -6.30
N PHE A 314 16.15 22.75 -6.36
CA PHE A 314 15.68 22.13 -7.59
C PHE A 314 14.22 21.70 -7.44
N GLY A 315 13.48 21.65 -8.55
CA GLY A 315 12.09 21.23 -8.54
C GLY A 315 11.72 20.45 -9.78
N LEU A 316 11.13 19.26 -9.59
CA LEU A 316 10.71 18.37 -10.64
C LEU A 316 9.23 17.99 -10.53
N GLY A 317 8.56 17.83 -11.67
CA GLY A 317 7.20 17.32 -11.76
C GLY A 317 7.20 15.79 -11.79
N VAL A 318 6.50 15.17 -10.83
CA VAL A 318 6.42 13.69 -10.72
C VAL A 318 5.79 13.10 -11.97
N GLU A 319 4.74 13.72 -12.52
CA GLU A 319 4.08 13.30 -13.75
C GLU A 319 5.04 13.29 -14.93
N ARG A 320 5.94 14.30 -15.00
CA ARG A 320 6.93 14.41 -16.08
C ARG A 320 7.91 13.23 -16.04
N ILE A 321 8.41 12.89 -14.86
CA ILE A 321 9.31 11.75 -14.66
C ILE A 321 8.58 10.44 -14.94
N THR A 322 7.32 10.31 -14.46
CA THR A 322 6.48 9.13 -14.68
C THR A 322 6.19 8.91 -16.17
N ASN A 323 5.87 9.99 -16.90
CA ASN A 323 5.68 9.93 -18.35
C ASN A 323 6.91 9.41 -19.08
N LEU A 324 8.09 9.86 -18.68
CA LEU A 324 9.35 9.41 -19.27
C LEU A 324 9.59 7.93 -18.97
N LYS A 325 9.48 7.55 -17.71
CA LYS A 325 9.77 6.19 -17.24
C LYS A 325 8.83 5.15 -17.83
N TYR A 326 7.52 5.42 -17.82
CA TYR A 326 6.48 4.48 -18.25
C TYR A 326 5.90 4.78 -19.63
N ARG A 327 6.42 5.80 -20.34
CA ARG A 327 5.98 6.19 -21.68
C ARG A 327 4.50 6.55 -21.76
N VAL A 328 3.95 7.11 -20.70
CA VAL A 328 2.57 7.62 -20.67
C VAL A 328 2.52 8.93 -21.48
N LYS A 329 1.52 9.04 -22.36
CA LYS A 329 1.43 10.18 -23.30
C LYS A 329 0.36 11.19 -22.94
N ASP A 330 -0.49 10.88 -21.99
CA ASP A 330 -1.65 11.68 -21.60
C ASP A 330 -1.71 11.80 -20.08
N LEU A 331 -1.56 13.03 -19.57
CA LEU A 331 -1.57 13.32 -18.12
C LEU A 331 -2.91 13.00 -17.45
N ARG A 332 -4.03 13.03 -18.18
CA ARG A 332 -5.37 12.78 -17.66
C ARG A 332 -5.52 11.37 -17.09
N LEU A 333 -4.79 10.41 -17.66
CA LEU A 333 -4.80 9.02 -17.20
C LEU A 333 -4.40 8.86 -15.72
N PHE A 334 -3.60 9.79 -15.20
CA PHE A 334 -3.23 9.77 -13.77
C PHE A 334 -4.34 10.23 -12.83
N SER A 335 -5.36 10.90 -13.33
CA SER A 335 -6.47 11.45 -12.53
C SER A 335 -7.84 10.81 -12.82
N GLU A 336 -7.99 10.06 -13.91
CA GLU A 336 -9.25 9.47 -14.35
C GLU A 336 -9.62 8.18 -13.57
N ASN A 337 -8.70 7.62 -12.81
CA ASN A 337 -8.88 6.38 -12.03
C ASN A 337 -9.37 5.19 -12.89
N ASP A 338 -8.91 5.09 -14.14
CA ASP A 338 -9.25 3.97 -15.03
C ASP A 338 -8.52 2.70 -14.56
N VAL A 339 -9.28 1.70 -14.14
CA VAL A 339 -8.74 0.42 -13.65
C VAL A 339 -7.87 -0.27 -14.70
N ARG A 340 -8.21 -0.19 -16.00
CA ARG A 340 -7.42 -0.77 -17.10
C ARG A 340 -6.05 -0.13 -17.22
N PHE A 341 -5.94 1.18 -16.91
CA PHE A 341 -4.66 1.88 -16.86
C PHE A 341 -3.87 1.44 -15.63
N LEU A 342 -4.50 1.41 -14.46
CA LEU A 342 -3.83 1.05 -13.20
C LEU A 342 -3.33 -0.40 -13.20
N GLN A 343 -4.09 -1.34 -13.76
CA GLN A 343 -3.69 -2.75 -13.87
C GLN A 343 -2.39 -2.98 -14.67
N GLN A 344 -1.99 -2.04 -15.53
CA GLN A 344 -0.72 -2.13 -16.26
C GLN A 344 0.51 -2.00 -15.35
N PHE A 345 0.32 -1.61 -14.10
CA PHE A 345 1.38 -1.45 -13.08
C PHE A 345 1.36 -2.57 -12.03
N GLU A 346 0.65 -3.67 -12.27
CA GLU A 346 0.72 -4.86 -11.44
C GLU A 346 2.15 -5.41 -11.41
N GLY A 347 2.71 -5.57 -10.20
CA GLY A 347 4.06 -6.09 -10.03
C GLY A 347 5.19 -5.05 -10.18
N CYS A 348 4.86 -3.75 -10.30
CA CYS A 348 5.85 -2.66 -10.27
C CYS A 348 6.20 -2.26 -8.82
#